data_9fb37cc507b082190c049e79d9042997
#
_entry.id   9fb37cc507b082190c049e79d9042997
#
_cell.length_a   1.000
_cell.length_b   1.000
_cell.length_c   1.000
_cell.angle_alpha   90.00
_cell.angle_beta   90.00
_cell.angle_gamma   90.00
#
_symmetry.space_group_name_H-M   'P 1'
#
loop_
_entity.id
_entity.type
_entity.pdbx_description
1 polymer ?
#
loop_
_entity_poly.entity_id
_entity_poly.type
_entity_poly.pdbx_seq_one_letter_code
_entity_poly.pdbx_strand_id
1 'polypeptide(L)'
;MYLQIRTCLDTLQSSISVRTVTGMSERLETTARQLGLKFMVHSSSSSTHNFYISTETFYVEICIDKSGMVLETRIHHQNHQGSINSTPTTIPAPEISECLSKGDFTLFVDHLKGLISVYDLPDCGNIDKTRAWQALYNLEHDLTLLASGQSWVTDINQMIHKTGLGMVHNRSGGIPMKLRYFLPPYELLDMKQKTILPMSQSTITSKNLGFCATITLKSSKDPYLLPMSSLISSTGQDLPITTQNAIPLPAHFALVLDKPLPMSFALLKQIVSVTNIDWLDSNNNSPLMALIVRQSSDGTLDPSNNRGLFVTLPDQQHCYFMTETPDLIGQLVEFIPFRHPNQVSNIIDILRRQALFNTLVSSCVRANSLEDVDTSTMFEVTCLDPTCQNLSVSFEHPSEETMATAELSLSDLVAPR
;
A
#
# COMPACT_ATOMS: atom_id res chain seq x y z
N MET A 1 19.29 -7.29 -21.64
CA MET A 1 20.24 -8.38 -21.39
C MET A 1 20.55 -8.57 -19.89
N TYR A 2 21.02 -7.57 -19.13
CA TYR A 2 21.34 -7.69 -17.69
C TYR A 2 20.11 -8.06 -16.83
N LEU A 3 18.95 -7.45 -17.08
CA LEU A 3 17.70 -7.76 -16.38
C LEU A 3 17.22 -9.21 -16.62
N GLN A 4 17.36 -9.70 -17.86
CA GLN A 4 16.96 -11.07 -18.23
C GLN A 4 17.85 -12.13 -17.57
N ILE A 5 19.16 -11.87 -17.50
CA ILE A 5 20.11 -12.76 -16.82
C ILE A 5 19.80 -12.82 -15.32
N ARG A 6 19.47 -11.68 -14.70
CA ARG A 6 19.11 -11.61 -13.29
C ARG A 6 17.80 -12.36 -13.01
N THR A 7 16.77 -12.18 -13.84
CA THR A 7 15.52 -12.94 -13.73
C THR A 7 15.72 -14.44 -13.93
N CYS A 8 16.57 -14.87 -14.87
CA CYS A 8 16.93 -16.28 -15.04
C CYS A 8 17.68 -16.83 -13.82
N LEU A 9 18.60 -16.06 -13.25
CA LEU A 9 19.36 -16.43 -12.06
C LEU A 9 18.43 -16.57 -10.83
N ASP A 10 17.52 -15.65 -10.65
CA ASP A 10 16.52 -15.67 -9.58
C ASP A 10 15.57 -16.88 -9.75
N THR A 11 15.15 -17.17 -10.98
CA THR A 11 14.31 -18.35 -11.29
C THR A 11 15.07 -19.67 -11.05
N LEU A 12 16.31 -19.77 -11.47
CA LEU A 12 17.16 -20.93 -11.20
C LEU A 12 17.41 -21.09 -9.70
N GLN A 13 17.67 -19.99 -9.03
CA GLN A 13 17.88 -19.99 -7.59
C GLN A 13 16.62 -20.38 -6.79
N SER A 14 15.43 -19.99 -7.22
CA SER A 14 14.17 -20.39 -6.58
C SER A 14 13.79 -21.85 -6.84
N SER A 15 14.28 -22.44 -7.97
CA SER A 15 14.00 -23.83 -8.33
C SER A 15 14.93 -24.84 -7.65
N ILE A 16 16.06 -24.40 -7.08
CA ILE A 16 16.99 -25.29 -6.36
C ILE A 16 16.53 -25.43 -4.91
N SER A 17 15.95 -26.57 -4.57
CA SER A 17 15.58 -26.85 -3.18
C SER A 17 16.84 -27.00 -2.32
N VAL A 18 16.98 -26.14 -1.33
CA VAL A 18 18.06 -26.20 -0.34
C VAL A 18 17.67 -27.22 0.73
N ARG A 19 18.37 -28.37 0.76
CA ARG A 19 18.07 -29.50 1.66
C ARG A 19 19.22 -29.83 2.62
N THR A 20 20.23 -29.00 2.69
CA THR A 20 21.39 -29.24 3.55
C THR A 20 21.70 -28.01 4.39
N VAL A 21 22.24 -28.20 5.58
CA VAL A 21 22.69 -27.10 6.46
C VAL A 21 23.68 -26.17 5.75
N THR A 22 24.62 -26.74 5.02
CA THR A 22 25.63 -25.96 4.26
C THR A 22 24.96 -25.11 3.17
N GLY A 23 24.08 -25.70 2.36
CA GLY A 23 23.37 -24.96 1.32
C GLY A 23 22.46 -23.87 1.89
N MET A 24 21.80 -24.11 3.03
CA MET A 24 21.01 -23.10 3.74
C MET A 24 21.91 -21.96 4.24
N SER A 25 23.06 -22.29 4.84
CA SER A 25 24.04 -21.31 5.31
C SER A 25 24.53 -20.40 4.18
N GLU A 26 24.95 -20.98 3.06
CA GLU A 26 25.44 -20.25 1.89
C GLU A 26 24.36 -19.33 1.32
N ARG A 27 23.11 -19.80 1.29
CA ARG A 27 21.98 -19.04 0.76
C ARG A 27 21.61 -17.85 1.68
N LEU A 28 21.54 -18.11 2.99
CA LEU A 28 21.27 -17.07 3.99
C LEU A 28 22.39 -16.02 4.01
N GLU A 29 23.67 -16.45 3.93
CA GLU A 29 24.81 -15.55 3.86
C GLU A 29 24.77 -14.69 2.59
N THR A 30 24.50 -15.30 1.43
CA THR A 30 24.39 -14.57 0.16
C THR A 30 23.27 -13.53 0.23
N THR A 31 22.11 -13.91 0.75
CA THR A 31 20.97 -13.01 0.94
C THR A 31 21.30 -11.85 1.89
N ALA A 32 21.93 -12.15 3.02
CA ALA A 32 22.33 -11.13 3.98
C ALA A 32 23.33 -10.13 3.34
N ARG A 33 24.34 -10.61 2.63
CA ARG A 33 25.32 -9.77 1.92
C ARG A 33 24.68 -8.88 0.85
N GLN A 34 23.73 -9.42 0.07
CA GLN A 34 23.00 -8.64 -0.94
C GLN A 34 22.23 -7.47 -0.35
N LEU A 35 21.75 -7.62 0.89
CA LEU A 35 21.02 -6.59 1.62
C LEU A 35 21.91 -5.73 2.54
N GLY A 36 23.25 -5.95 2.52
CA GLY A 36 24.17 -5.20 3.40
C GLY A 36 24.07 -5.59 4.88
N LEU A 37 23.52 -6.77 5.20
CA LEU A 37 23.35 -7.26 6.56
C LEU A 37 24.56 -8.10 7.00
N LYS A 38 24.81 -8.16 8.31
CA LYS A 38 25.85 -9.04 8.90
C LYS A 38 25.27 -10.44 9.07
N PHE A 39 26.06 -11.45 8.71
CA PHE A 39 25.71 -12.85 8.88
C PHE A 39 26.68 -13.53 9.86
N MET A 40 26.14 -14.28 10.79
CA MET A 40 26.92 -15.03 11.79
C MET A 40 26.31 -16.40 12.00
N VAL A 41 27.16 -17.39 12.24
CA VAL A 41 26.78 -18.77 12.53
C VAL A 41 27.23 -19.11 13.95
N HIS A 42 26.33 -19.66 14.75
CA HIS A 42 26.65 -20.18 16.07
C HIS A 42 26.16 -21.61 16.19
N SER A 43 27.08 -22.54 16.44
CA SER A 43 26.77 -23.95 16.72
C SER A 43 26.58 -24.09 18.24
N SER A 44 25.34 -24.05 18.71
CA SER A 44 25.07 -24.09 20.16
C SER A 44 25.03 -25.49 20.75
N SER A 45 24.83 -26.53 19.93
CA SER A 45 24.79 -27.92 20.37
C SER A 45 25.15 -28.87 19.23
N SER A 46 25.36 -30.13 19.55
CA SER A 46 25.61 -31.19 18.56
C SER A 46 24.40 -31.48 17.65
N SER A 47 23.23 -30.86 17.88
CA SER A 47 21.97 -31.18 17.21
C SER A 47 21.36 -30.04 16.39
N THR A 48 21.70 -28.78 16.65
CA THR A 48 21.09 -27.61 16.01
C THR A 48 22.13 -26.58 15.62
N HIS A 49 21.85 -25.83 14.56
CA HIS A 49 22.65 -24.71 14.08
C HIS A 49 21.79 -23.44 14.14
N ASN A 50 22.32 -22.38 14.74
CA ASN A 50 21.67 -21.08 14.79
C ASN A 50 22.40 -20.12 13.85
N PHE A 51 21.62 -19.50 12.97
CA PHE A 51 22.08 -18.48 12.04
C PHE A 51 21.50 -17.14 12.50
N TYR A 52 22.33 -16.11 12.42
CA TYR A 52 21.95 -14.75 12.81
C TYR A 52 22.20 -13.81 11.64
N ILE A 53 21.14 -13.11 11.23
CA ILE A 53 21.22 -12.02 10.26
C ILE A 53 20.93 -10.74 11.03
N SER A 54 21.89 -9.82 11.09
CA SER A 54 21.82 -8.71 12.02
C SER A 54 22.17 -7.36 11.40
N THR A 55 21.57 -6.32 12.01
CA THR A 55 21.92 -4.92 11.89
C THR A 55 22.31 -4.37 13.27
N GLU A 56 22.47 -3.05 13.38
CA GLU A 56 22.69 -2.38 14.67
C GLU A 56 21.40 -2.29 15.51
N THR A 57 20.22 -2.45 14.92
CA THR A 57 18.92 -2.23 15.56
C THR A 57 18.10 -3.51 15.77
N PHE A 58 18.32 -4.53 14.96
CA PHE A 58 17.63 -5.82 15.09
C PHE A 58 18.51 -6.98 14.63
N TYR A 59 18.12 -8.19 15.00
CA TYR A 59 18.64 -9.41 14.39
C TYR A 59 17.52 -10.47 14.24
N VAL A 60 17.68 -11.29 13.20
CA VAL A 60 16.82 -12.45 12.94
C VAL A 60 17.62 -13.69 13.30
N GLU A 61 17.11 -14.48 14.23
CA GLU A 61 17.63 -15.78 14.62
C GLU A 61 16.87 -16.87 13.85
N ILE A 62 17.61 -17.77 13.21
CA ILE A 62 17.08 -18.89 12.44
C ILE A 62 17.70 -20.17 12.99
N CYS A 63 16.88 -21.02 13.61
CA CYS A 63 17.29 -22.30 14.16
C CYS A 63 17.00 -23.43 13.17
N ILE A 64 18.01 -24.20 12.81
CA ILE A 64 17.95 -25.30 11.83
C ILE A 64 18.47 -26.58 12.46
N ASP A 65 17.84 -27.72 12.15
CA ASP A 65 18.31 -29.03 12.57
C ASP A 65 19.47 -29.55 11.68
N LYS A 66 20.02 -30.72 12.00
CA LYS A 66 21.09 -31.38 11.22
C LYS A 66 20.67 -31.76 9.79
N SER A 67 19.39 -31.92 9.54
CA SER A 67 18.86 -32.25 8.22
C SER A 67 18.71 -31.03 7.33
N GLY A 68 18.88 -29.80 7.84
CA GLY A 68 18.64 -28.54 7.14
C GLY A 68 17.20 -28.04 7.23
N MET A 69 16.36 -28.65 8.08
CA MET A 69 14.99 -28.18 8.30
C MET A 69 14.98 -27.01 9.29
N VAL A 70 14.22 -25.99 8.97
CA VAL A 70 14.00 -24.82 9.84
C VAL A 70 13.06 -25.23 10.96
N LEU A 71 13.54 -25.11 12.20
CA LEU A 71 12.77 -25.42 13.41
C LEU A 71 11.98 -24.21 13.88
N GLU A 72 12.66 -23.06 13.94
CA GLU A 72 12.09 -21.82 14.45
C GLU A 72 12.84 -20.62 13.91
N THR A 73 12.13 -19.49 13.78
CA THR A 73 12.73 -18.17 13.55
C THR A 73 12.18 -17.15 14.53
N ARG A 74 13.04 -16.24 14.97
CA ARG A 74 12.72 -15.16 15.91
C ARG A 74 13.32 -13.85 15.44
N ILE A 75 12.60 -12.77 15.66
CA ILE A 75 13.08 -11.40 15.44
C ILE A 75 13.36 -10.79 16.80
N HIS A 76 14.56 -10.29 16.98
CA HIS A 76 14.99 -9.63 18.20
C HIS A 76 15.29 -8.16 17.91
N HIS A 77 14.66 -7.28 18.67
CA HIS A 77 14.93 -5.84 18.61
C HIS A 77 15.91 -5.46 19.72
N GLN A 78 16.98 -4.74 19.35
CA GLN A 78 17.99 -4.32 20.32
C GLN A 78 17.50 -3.07 21.06
N ASN A 79 17.19 -3.22 22.34
CA ASN A 79 16.85 -2.09 23.20
C ASN A 79 18.13 -1.47 23.75
N HIS A 80 18.52 -0.32 23.21
CA HIS A 80 19.67 0.47 23.71
C HIS A 80 19.39 1.25 25.01
N GLN A 81 18.23 1.05 25.65
CA GLN A 81 18.00 1.63 26.96
C GLN A 81 18.79 0.85 27.99
N GLY A 82 19.77 1.49 28.60
CA GLY A 82 20.63 0.96 29.67
C GLY A 82 19.93 0.58 30.98
N SER A 83 18.69 0.16 30.92
CA SER A 83 17.96 -0.50 32.01
C SER A 83 18.40 -1.95 32.07
N ILE A 84 19.08 -2.31 33.13
CA ILE A 84 19.64 -3.66 33.46
C ILE A 84 18.57 -4.77 33.41
N ASN A 85 17.28 -4.44 33.27
CA ASN A 85 16.14 -5.34 33.30
C ASN A 85 15.29 -5.37 32.01
N SER A 86 15.70 -4.72 30.93
CA SER A 86 14.96 -4.82 29.65
C SER A 86 15.41 -6.08 28.90
N THR A 87 14.64 -7.16 29.01
CA THR A 87 14.77 -8.31 28.10
C THR A 87 14.57 -7.81 26.67
N PRO A 88 15.44 -8.21 25.71
CA PRO A 88 15.24 -7.87 24.31
C PRO A 88 13.86 -8.35 23.90
N THR A 89 13.10 -7.48 23.24
CA THR A 89 11.75 -7.86 22.75
C THR A 89 11.93 -8.90 21.66
N THR A 90 11.63 -10.15 21.98
CA THR A 90 11.72 -11.28 21.06
C THR A 90 10.33 -11.57 20.52
N ILE A 91 10.19 -11.53 19.20
CA ILE A 91 8.94 -11.79 18.50
C ILE A 91 9.13 -13.07 17.68
N PRO A 92 8.33 -14.13 17.93
CA PRO A 92 8.30 -15.29 17.05
C PRO A 92 7.90 -14.86 15.63
N ALA A 93 8.54 -15.47 14.63
CA ALA A 93 8.29 -15.17 13.21
C ALA A 93 7.99 -16.47 12.43
N PRO A 94 6.84 -17.12 12.69
CA PRO A 94 6.48 -18.39 12.06
C PRO A 94 6.38 -18.25 10.53
N GLU A 95 6.03 -17.09 10.01
CA GLU A 95 5.92 -16.83 8.56
C GLU A 95 7.31 -16.88 7.89
N ILE A 96 8.35 -16.41 8.58
CA ILE A 96 9.73 -16.54 8.10
C ILE A 96 10.17 -18.00 8.15
N SER A 97 9.79 -18.74 9.18
CA SER A 97 10.04 -20.20 9.26
C SER A 97 9.37 -20.94 8.11
N GLU A 98 8.12 -20.59 7.81
CA GLU A 98 7.34 -21.22 6.74
C GLU A 98 7.94 -20.93 5.35
N CYS A 99 8.31 -19.69 5.03
CA CYS A 99 8.89 -19.36 3.75
C CYS A 99 10.26 -20.05 3.55
N LEU A 100 11.11 -20.09 4.57
CA LEU A 100 12.38 -20.79 4.51
C LEU A 100 12.21 -22.32 4.37
N SER A 101 11.24 -22.92 5.07
CA SER A 101 10.91 -24.34 4.96
C SER A 101 10.40 -24.73 3.57
N LYS A 102 9.69 -23.82 2.90
CA LYS A 102 9.23 -23.96 1.51
C LYS A 102 10.33 -23.68 0.48
N GLY A 103 11.45 -23.12 0.93
CA GLY A 103 12.53 -22.66 0.04
C GLY A 103 12.21 -21.37 -0.71
N ASP A 104 11.23 -20.60 -0.25
CA ASP A 104 10.85 -19.31 -0.85
C ASP A 104 11.76 -18.18 -0.32
N PHE A 105 12.94 -18.09 -0.91
CA PHE A 105 13.90 -17.05 -0.57
C PHE A 105 13.50 -15.67 -1.08
N THR A 106 12.62 -15.58 -2.07
CA THR A 106 12.10 -14.30 -2.55
C THR A 106 11.25 -13.65 -1.46
N LEU A 107 10.31 -14.39 -0.90
CA LEU A 107 9.50 -13.93 0.23
C LEU A 107 10.35 -13.65 1.48
N PHE A 108 11.39 -14.47 1.72
CA PHE A 108 12.35 -14.23 2.79
C PHE A 108 13.08 -12.88 2.63
N VAL A 109 13.54 -12.56 1.41
CA VAL A 109 14.16 -11.27 1.09
C VAL A 109 13.17 -10.12 1.36
N ASP A 110 11.90 -10.30 1.02
CA ASP A 110 10.87 -9.27 1.25
C ASP A 110 10.62 -9.06 2.76
N HIS A 111 10.64 -10.12 3.57
CA HIS A 111 10.62 -10.00 5.02
C HIS A 111 11.81 -9.19 5.56
N LEU A 112 13.02 -9.48 5.10
CA LEU A 112 14.22 -8.73 5.53
C LEU A 112 14.17 -7.27 5.08
N LYS A 113 13.77 -6.98 3.84
CA LYS A 113 13.57 -5.61 3.35
C LYS A 113 12.54 -4.85 4.18
N GLY A 114 11.44 -5.50 4.52
CA GLY A 114 10.41 -4.91 5.38
C GLY A 114 10.92 -4.57 6.77
N LEU A 115 11.76 -5.43 7.37
CA LEU A 115 12.44 -5.12 8.64
C LEU A 115 13.41 -3.96 8.50
N ILE A 116 14.24 -3.93 7.46
CA ILE A 116 15.19 -2.83 7.21
C ILE A 116 14.43 -1.51 7.07
N SER A 117 13.34 -1.49 6.30
CA SER A 117 12.58 -0.26 6.01
C SER A 117 11.99 0.41 7.26
N VAL A 118 11.72 -0.34 8.32
CA VAL A 118 11.25 0.22 9.60
C VAL A 118 12.32 1.11 10.25
N TYR A 119 13.59 0.77 10.04
CA TYR A 119 14.73 1.47 10.63
C TYR A 119 15.47 2.38 9.64
N ASP A 120 14.94 2.53 8.40
CA ASP A 120 15.51 3.41 7.38
C ASP A 120 15.09 4.87 7.63
N LEU A 121 15.61 5.41 8.71
CA LEU A 121 15.42 6.79 9.16
C LEU A 121 16.79 7.47 9.23
N PRO A 122 17.28 8.09 8.16
CA PRO A 122 18.66 8.57 8.04
C PRO A 122 19.04 9.63 9.09
N ASP A 123 18.07 10.44 9.51
CA ASP A 123 18.29 11.53 10.47
C ASP A 123 18.14 11.10 11.94
N CYS A 124 17.90 9.82 12.19
CA CYS A 124 17.70 9.26 13.53
C CYS A 124 18.92 8.46 14.00
N GLY A 125 19.36 8.65 15.25
CA GLY A 125 20.29 7.76 15.93
C GLY A 125 19.66 6.39 16.26
N ASN A 126 20.47 5.39 16.61
CA ASN A 126 19.99 4.02 16.87
C ASN A 126 18.95 3.95 17.99
N ILE A 127 19.08 4.76 19.05
CA ILE A 127 18.09 4.84 20.14
C ILE A 127 16.76 5.37 19.61
N ASP A 128 16.79 6.40 18.78
CA ASP A 128 15.59 7.00 18.21
C ASP A 128 14.93 6.07 17.18
N LYS A 129 15.73 5.32 16.41
CA LYS A 129 15.21 4.26 15.52
C LYS A 129 14.45 3.17 16.30
N THR A 130 14.97 2.76 17.45
CA THR A 130 14.28 1.79 18.31
C THR A 130 12.97 2.35 18.87
N ARG A 131 12.96 3.62 19.27
CA ARG A 131 11.75 4.32 19.72
C ARG A 131 10.74 4.50 18.60
N ALA A 132 11.21 4.83 17.40
CA ALA A 132 10.36 4.92 16.21
C ALA A 132 9.69 3.58 15.88
N TRP A 133 10.42 2.47 15.97
CA TRP A 133 9.84 1.14 15.85
C TRP A 133 8.77 0.87 16.92
N GLN A 134 9.03 1.23 18.18
CA GLN A 134 8.05 1.09 19.26
C GLN A 134 6.76 1.87 18.97
N ALA A 135 6.89 3.10 18.46
CA ALA A 135 5.75 3.91 18.06
C ALA A 135 4.96 3.26 16.92
N LEU A 136 5.64 2.72 15.91
CA LEU A 136 4.99 2.02 14.80
C LEU A 136 4.27 0.76 15.28
N TYR A 137 4.89 -0.01 16.16
CA TYR A 137 4.26 -1.21 16.76
C TYR A 137 2.97 -0.86 17.51
N ASN A 138 3.00 0.20 18.33
CA ASN A 138 1.81 0.67 19.05
C ASN A 138 0.72 1.14 18.08
N LEU A 139 1.08 1.86 17.01
CA LEU A 139 0.14 2.28 15.98
C LEU A 139 -0.52 1.08 15.29
N GLU A 140 0.28 0.08 14.87
CA GLU A 140 -0.25 -1.12 14.21
C GLU A 140 -1.18 -1.91 15.15
N HIS A 141 -0.85 -1.97 16.44
CA HIS A 141 -1.72 -2.54 17.46
C HIS A 141 -3.05 -1.76 17.58
N ASP A 142 -3.00 -0.43 17.64
CA ASP A 142 -4.20 0.41 17.71
C ASP A 142 -5.08 0.25 16.46
N LEU A 143 -4.49 0.22 15.26
CA LEU A 143 -5.23 -0.02 14.03
C LEU A 143 -5.86 -1.42 13.99
N THR A 144 -5.18 -2.43 14.56
CA THR A 144 -5.75 -3.78 14.69
C THR A 144 -6.94 -3.80 15.65
N LEU A 145 -6.88 -3.06 16.76
CA LEU A 145 -8.00 -2.89 17.68
C LEU A 145 -9.20 -2.20 17.00
N LEU A 146 -8.96 -1.12 16.28
CA LEU A 146 -10.01 -0.42 15.51
C LEU A 146 -10.65 -1.32 14.44
N ALA A 147 -9.85 -2.13 13.74
CA ALA A 147 -10.34 -3.10 12.77
C ALA A 147 -11.18 -4.21 13.43
N SER A 148 -10.75 -4.71 14.61
CA SER A 148 -11.45 -5.76 15.33
C SER A 148 -12.84 -5.29 15.82
N GLY A 149 -13.00 -4.02 16.13
CA GLY A 149 -14.30 -3.42 16.43
C GLY A 149 -15.32 -3.48 15.28
N GLN A 150 -14.85 -3.78 14.06
CA GLN A 150 -15.68 -3.93 12.85
C GLN A 150 -15.77 -5.39 12.36
N SER A 151 -15.40 -6.36 13.20
CA SER A 151 -15.36 -7.81 12.89
C SER A 151 -16.72 -8.44 12.54
N TRP A 152 -17.83 -7.72 12.76
CA TRP A 152 -19.18 -8.12 12.35
C TRP A 152 -19.38 -8.11 10.81
N VAL A 153 -18.50 -7.44 10.07
CA VAL A 153 -18.52 -7.44 8.60
C VAL A 153 -17.76 -8.67 8.10
N THR A 154 -18.49 -9.65 7.59
CA THR A 154 -17.92 -10.92 7.05
C THR A 154 -17.75 -10.88 5.54
N ASP A 155 -18.52 -10.05 4.86
CA ASP A 155 -18.41 -9.87 3.41
C ASP A 155 -17.16 -9.04 3.05
N ILE A 156 -16.29 -9.62 2.25
CA ILE A 156 -15.02 -9.01 1.84
C ILE A 156 -15.22 -7.71 1.07
N ASN A 157 -16.25 -7.64 0.22
CA ASN A 157 -16.56 -6.41 -0.52
C ASN A 157 -16.97 -5.29 0.44
N GLN A 158 -17.82 -5.59 1.40
CA GLN A 158 -18.18 -4.62 2.44
C GLN A 158 -16.99 -4.24 3.31
N MET A 159 -16.14 -5.22 3.64
CA MET A 159 -14.92 -4.97 4.40
C MET A 159 -14.00 -3.99 3.68
N ILE A 160 -13.73 -4.17 2.40
CA ILE A 160 -12.86 -3.28 1.63
C ILE A 160 -13.49 -1.88 1.46
N HIS A 161 -14.78 -1.80 1.16
CA HIS A 161 -15.39 -0.55 0.70
C HIS A 161 -16.15 0.22 1.77
N LYS A 162 -16.59 -0.44 2.88
CA LYS A 162 -17.46 0.18 3.89
C LYS A 162 -16.85 0.31 5.28
N THR A 163 -15.86 -0.53 5.62
CA THR A 163 -15.21 -0.40 6.94
C THR A 163 -14.23 0.78 6.95
N GLY A 164 -14.06 1.44 8.08
CA GLY A 164 -13.22 2.63 8.19
C GLY A 164 -11.76 2.42 7.75
N LEU A 165 -11.19 1.24 7.97
CA LEU A 165 -9.80 0.92 7.62
C LEU A 165 -9.65 0.10 6.33
N GLY A 166 -10.76 -0.40 5.77
CA GLY A 166 -10.70 -1.39 4.70
C GLY A 166 -10.31 -2.77 5.21
N MET A 167 -9.83 -3.63 4.32
CA MET A 167 -9.32 -4.94 4.70
C MET A 167 -7.90 -4.82 5.23
N VAL A 168 -7.73 -5.07 6.52
CA VAL A 168 -6.45 -4.96 7.23
C VAL A 168 -5.67 -6.26 7.11
N HIS A 169 -4.43 -6.15 6.64
CA HIS A 169 -3.42 -7.19 6.69
C HIS A 169 -2.40 -6.80 7.75
N ASN A 170 -2.46 -7.46 8.89
CA ASN A 170 -1.55 -7.18 9.98
C ASN A 170 -0.09 -7.47 9.58
N ARG A 171 0.84 -6.85 10.29
CA ARG A 171 2.27 -7.15 10.14
C ARG A 171 2.50 -8.66 10.34
N SER A 172 3.26 -9.26 9.45
CA SER A 172 3.56 -10.68 9.45
C SER A 172 5.07 -10.85 9.27
N GLY A 173 5.76 -11.20 10.33
CA GLY A 173 7.23 -11.20 10.36
C GLY A 173 7.78 -9.81 10.01
N GLY A 174 8.51 -9.70 8.90
CA GLY A 174 9.02 -8.44 8.38
C GLY A 174 8.07 -7.68 7.46
N ILE A 175 7.04 -8.33 6.91
CA ILE A 175 6.08 -7.67 6.00
C ILE A 175 5.26 -6.64 6.78
N PRO A 176 5.25 -5.36 6.37
CA PRO A 176 4.53 -4.32 7.09
C PRO A 176 3.01 -4.47 6.99
N MET A 177 2.30 -3.84 7.93
CA MET A 177 0.84 -3.75 7.89
C MET A 177 0.37 -3.05 6.62
N LYS A 178 -0.66 -3.61 5.97
CA LYS A 178 -1.29 -3.04 4.77
C LYS A 178 -2.79 -2.90 4.96
N LEU A 179 -3.32 -1.80 4.42
CA LEU A 179 -4.74 -1.49 4.39
C LEU A 179 -5.20 -1.52 2.94
N ARG A 180 -6.06 -2.48 2.59
CA ARG A 180 -6.67 -2.52 1.25
C ARG A 180 -8.00 -1.78 1.29
N TYR A 181 -8.08 -0.67 0.58
CA TYR A 181 -9.18 0.27 0.73
C TYR A 181 -10.12 0.36 -0.47
N PHE A 182 -9.70 -0.09 -1.65
CA PHE A 182 -10.53 -0.07 -2.85
C PHE A 182 -10.18 -1.22 -3.79
N LEU A 183 -11.18 -1.84 -4.40
CA LEU A 183 -11.01 -2.93 -5.37
C LEU A 183 -11.84 -2.63 -6.63
N PRO A 184 -11.20 -2.24 -7.75
CA PRO A 184 -11.90 -2.02 -8.99
C PRO A 184 -12.56 -3.31 -9.50
N PRO A 185 -13.83 -3.28 -9.95
CA PRO A 185 -14.53 -4.49 -10.41
C PRO A 185 -13.82 -5.22 -11.56
N TYR A 186 -13.14 -4.49 -12.45
CA TYR A 186 -12.44 -5.07 -13.59
C TYR A 186 -11.22 -5.91 -13.19
N GLU A 187 -10.60 -5.67 -12.03
CA GLU A 187 -9.50 -6.49 -11.54
C GLU A 187 -9.94 -7.90 -11.12
N LEU A 188 -11.26 -8.10 -10.90
CA LEU A 188 -11.84 -9.42 -10.64
C LEU A 188 -12.09 -10.21 -11.93
N LEU A 189 -11.85 -9.65 -13.10
CA LEU A 189 -12.05 -10.34 -14.38
C LEU A 189 -10.77 -11.08 -14.80
N ASP A 190 -10.86 -12.39 -14.92
CA ASP A 190 -9.80 -13.18 -15.56
C ASP A 190 -10.00 -13.18 -17.08
N MET A 191 -9.30 -12.29 -17.78
CA MET A 191 -9.42 -12.14 -19.24
C MET A 191 -8.99 -13.38 -20.02
N LYS A 192 -8.10 -14.23 -19.45
CA LYS A 192 -7.64 -15.47 -20.08
C LYS A 192 -8.70 -16.56 -20.01
N GLN A 193 -9.32 -16.70 -18.85
CA GLN A 193 -10.34 -17.71 -18.60
C GLN A 193 -11.75 -17.21 -18.88
N LYS A 194 -11.94 -15.92 -19.15
CA LYS A 194 -13.24 -15.24 -19.32
C LYS A 194 -14.20 -15.53 -18.16
N THR A 195 -13.68 -15.54 -16.95
CA THR A 195 -14.41 -15.83 -15.70
C THR A 195 -14.20 -14.73 -14.69
N ILE A 196 -15.12 -14.64 -13.74
CA ILE A 196 -14.96 -13.76 -12.58
C ILE A 196 -14.17 -14.51 -11.50
N LEU A 197 -13.12 -13.90 -11.01
CA LEU A 197 -12.33 -14.44 -9.90
C LEU A 197 -13.17 -14.50 -8.63
N PRO A 198 -13.04 -15.55 -7.81
CA PRO A 198 -13.72 -15.62 -6.53
C PRO A 198 -13.25 -14.50 -5.62
N MET A 199 -14.19 -13.77 -5.01
CA MET A 199 -13.92 -12.72 -4.05
C MET A 199 -13.56 -13.35 -2.69
N SER A 200 -12.34 -13.87 -2.60
CA SER A 200 -11.79 -14.43 -1.38
C SER A 200 -10.53 -13.67 -0.94
N GLN A 201 -10.27 -13.59 0.36
CA GLN A 201 -9.07 -12.93 0.89
C GLN A 201 -7.79 -13.53 0.29
N SER A 202 -7.73 -14.85 0.13
CA SER A 202 -6.59 -15.55 -0.48
C SER A 202 -6.37 -15.13 -1.94
N THR A 203 -7.43 -15.05 -2.76
CA THR A 203 -7.33 -14.63 -4.16
C THR A 203 -6.87 -13.18 -4.27
N ILE A 204 -7.47 -12.29 -3.49
CA ILE A 204 -7.15 -10.85 -3.50
C ILE A 204 -5.70 -10.63 -3.08
N THR A 205 -5.23 -11.31 -2.04
CA THR A 205 -3.87 -11.17 -1.53
C THR A 205 -2.85 -11.80 -2.47
N SER A 206 -3.06 -13.02 -2.97
CA SER A 206 -2.11 -13.72 -3.83
C SER A 206 -1.92 -13.04 -5.19
N LYS A 207 -2.98 -12.44 -5.74
CA LYS A 207 -2.92 -11.68 -7.00
C LYS A 207 -2.63 -10.19 -6.78
N ASN A 208 -2.49 -9.73 -5.54
CA ASN A 208 -2.31 -8.33 -5.15
C ASN A 208 -3.31 -7.37 -5.83
N LEU A 209 -4.60 -7.71 -5.79
CA LEU A 209 -5.66 -6.94 -6.43
C LEU A 209 -6.05 -5.72 -5.61
N GLY A 210 -6.51 -4.67 -6.28
CA GLY A 210 -7.01 -3.44 -5.68
C GLY A 210 -5.93 -2.47 -5.22
N PHE A 211 -6.35 -1.42 -4.53
CA PHE A 211 -5.50 -0.36 -4.02
C PHE A 211 -5.19 -0.61 -2.55
N CYS A 212 -3.91 -0.57 -2.22
CA CYS A 212 -3.40 -0.75 -0.86
C CYS A 212 -2.61 0.47 -0.39
N ALA A 213 -2.61 0.68 0.92
CA ALA A 213 -1.70 1.59 1.59
C ALA A 213 -0.91 0.82 2.66
N THR A 214 0.40 1.01 2.70
CA THR A 214 1.30 0.41 3.67
C THR A 214 1.53 1.37 4.82
N ILE A 215 1.37 0.91 6.05
CA ILE A 215 1.68 1.67 7.26
C ILE A 215 3.18 1.66 7.48
N THR A 216 3.79 2.84 7.61
CA THR A 216 5.23 2.97 7.84
C THR A 216 5.58 4.28 8.56
N LEU A 217 6.85 4.47 8.79
CA LEU A 217 7.45 5.72 9.24
C LEU A 217 8.24 6.35 8.09
N LYS A 218 8.19 7.68 8.01
CA LYS A 218 9.08 8.46 7.13
C LYS A 218 9.83 9.50 7.95
N SER A 219 11.09 9.75 7.58
CA SER A 219 11.88 10.82 8.18
C SER A 219 11.27 12.18 7.88
N SER A 220 11.43 13.11 8.81
CA SER A 220 10.97 14.50 8.70
C SER A 220 12.05 15.44 9.20
N LYS A 221 12.12 16.63 8.59
CA LYS A 221 12.99 17.71 9.08
C LYS A 221 12.53 18.26 10.44
N ASP A 222 11.22 18.30 10.63
CA ASP A 222 10.61 18.75 11.87
C ASP A 222 10.31 17.57 12.79
N PRO A 223 10.54 17.68 14.08
CA PRO A 223 10.21 16.62 15.03
C PRO A 223 8.70 16.55 15.25
N TYR A 224 8.16 15.33 15.22
CA TYR A 224 6.77 15.03 15.56
C TYR A 224 6.70 14.21 16.85
N LEU A 225 5.65 14.43 17.64
CA LEU A 225 5.37 13.61 18.82
C LEU A 225 4.85 12.25 18.39
N LEU A 226 5.67 11.21 18.54
CA LEU A 226 5.28 9.82 18.27
C LEU A 226 4.91 9.10 19.58
N PRO A 227 3.75 8.38 19.62
CA PRO A 227 3.25 7.74 20.82
C PRO A 227 4.11 6.53 21.23
N MET A 228 4.48 6.47 22.50
CA MET A 228 5.21 5.34 23.10
C MET A 228 4.30 4.32 23.75
N SER A 229 3.00 4.55 23.77
CA SER A 229 1.95 3.67 24.26
C SER A 229 0.74 3.72 23.32
N SER A 230 -0.18 2.77 23.45
CA SER A 230 -1.44 2.77 22.72
C SER A 230 -2.20 4.10 22.91
N LEU A 231 -2.77 4.61 21.82
CA LEU A 231 -3.65 5.79 21.79
C LEU A 231 -5.13 5.41 21.79
N ILE A 232 -5.43 4.12 21.74
CA ILE A 232 -6.79 3.59 21.86
C ILE A 232 -6.92 2.89 23.20
N SER A 233 -7.86 3.32 24.01
CA SER A 233 -8.12 2.66 25.29
C SER A 233 -8.79 1.30 25.08
N SER A 234 -8.74 0.45 26.12
CA SER A 234 -9.42 -0.85 26.09
C SER A 234 -10.95 -0.75 25.88
N THR A 235 -11.51 0.45 26.08
CA THR A 235 -12.93 0.76 25.83
C THR A 235 -13.16 1.33 24.42
N GLY A 236 -12.13 1.41 23.58
CA GLY A 236 -12.21 1.98 22.22
C GLY A 236 -12.22 3.51 22.16
N GLN A 237 -11.95 4.19 23.30
CA GLN A 237 -11.88 5.65 23.35
C GLN A 237 -10.49 6.15 22.94
N ASP A 238 -10.47 7.30 22.27
CA ASP A 238 -9.25 7.96 21.87
C ASP A 238 -8.54 8.61 23.03
N LEU A 239 -7.23 8.43 23.09
CA LEU A 239 -6.35 9.11 24.03
C LEU A 239 -5.57 10.20 23.26
N PRO A 240 -5.50 11.42 23.80
CA PRO A 240 -4.75 12.48 23.16
C PRO A 240 -3.24 12.22 23.22
N ILE A 241 -2.53 12.66 22.20
CA ILE A 241 -1.06 12.68 22.21
C ILE A 241 -0.59 13.79 23.14
N THR A 242 0.18 13.41 24.16
CA THR A 242 0.74 14.30 25.16
C THR A 242 2.23 14.05 25.32
N THR A 243 2.97 14.98 25.93
CA THR A 243 4.39 14.80 26.24
C THR A 243 4.66 13.70 27.27
N GLN A 244 3.64 13.16 27.92
CA GLN A 244 3.74 12.04 28.86
C GLN A 244 3.75 10.67 28.15
N ASN A 245 2.97 10.56 27.04
CA ASN A 245 2.81 9.32 26.29
C ASN A 245 3.49 9.31 24.92
N ALA A 246 4.20 10.39 24.54
CA ALA A 246 4.83 10.54 23.25
C ALA A 246 6.21 11.20 23.36
N ILE A 247 7.06 10.93 22.40
CA ILE A 247 8.43 11.47 22.32
C ILE A 247 8.58 12.21 20.98
N PRO A 248 9.25 13.37 20.96
CA PRO A 248 9.58 14.06 19.72
C PRO A 248 10.67 13.29 18.96
N LEU A 249 10.37 12.89 17.74
CA LEU A 249 11.32 12.24 16.83
C LEU A 249 11.26 12.90 15.45
N PRO A 250 12.36 12.95 14.69
CA PRO A 250 12.39 13.50 13.33
C PRO A 250 11.77 12.53 12.33
N ALA A 251 10.55 12.09 12.62
CA ALA A 251 9.79 11.13 11.82
C ALA A 251 8.29 11.33 12.03
N HIS A 252 7.49 10.88 11.08
CA HIS A 252 6.04 10.85 11.16
C HIS A 252 5.50 9.53 10.61
N PHE A 253 4.29 9.14 11.00
CA PHE A 253 3.58 8.03 10.39
C PHE A 253 3.16 8.38 8.96
N ALA A 254 3.19 7.40 8.08
CA ALA A 254 2.78 7.56 6.69
C ALA A 254 1.98 6.36 6.19
N LEU A 255 0.96 6.67 5.40
CA LEU A 255 0.30 5.72 4.50
C LEU A 255 1.02 5.80 3.15
N VAL A 256 1.84 4.81 2.81
CA VAL A 256 2.50 4.73 1.52
C VAL A 256 1.62 3.94 0.57
N LEU A 257 1.19 4.58 -0.51
CA LEU A 257 0.33 3.97 -1.51
C LEU A 257 1.13 2.99 -2.36
N ASP A 258 0.57 1.82 -2.67
CA ASP A 258 1.21 0.81 -3.51
C ASP A 258 1.40 1.27 -4.95
N LYS A 259 0.50 2.14 -5.42
CA LYS A 259 0.58 2.85 -6.70
C LYS A 259 0.36 4.33 -6.45
N PRO A 260 1.19 5.22 -7.04
CA PRO A 260 0.92 6.66 -6.96
C PRO A 260 -0.49 6.97 -7.44
N LEU A 261 -1.23 7.81 -6.70
CA LEU A 261 -2.63 8.11 -6.98
C LEU A 261 -2.78 9.58 -7.40
N PRO A 262 -3.30 9.88 -8.61
CA PRO A 262 -3.73 11.22 -8.94
C PRO A 262 -4.85 11.66 -7.99
N MET A 263 -4.64 12.73 -7.25
CA MET A 263 -5.61 13.23 -6.28
C MET A 263 -5.94 14.69 -6.52
N SER A 264 -7.21 15.03 -6.41
CA SER A 264 -7.67 16.41 -6.52
C SER A 264 -7.10 17.24 -5.37
N PHE A 265 -6.70 18.48 -5.66
CA PHE A 265 -6.15 19.40 -4.68
C PHE A 265 -7.15 19.75 -3.57
N ALA A 266 -8.45 19.76 -3.90
CA ALA A 266 -9.50 19.94 -2.90
C ALA A 266 -9.55 18.80 -1.88
N LEU A 267 -9.42 17.54 -2.33
CA LEU A 267 -9.36 16.37 -1.44
C LEU A 267 -8.06 16.34 -0.64
N LEU A 268 -6.94 16.76 -1.24
CA LEU A 268 -5.67 16.89 -0.53
C LEU A 268 -5.75 17.92 0.61
N LYS A 269 -6.42 19.07 0.39
CA LYS A 269 -6.69 20.04 1.46
C LYS A 269 -7.56 19.47 2.58
N GLN A 270 -8.53 18.59 2.26
CA GLN A 270 -9.29 17.88 3.28
C GLN A 270 -8.37 16.96 4.11
N ILE A 271 -7.44 16.24 3.48
CA ILE A 271 -6.46 15.41 4.21
C ILE A 271 -5.57 16.28 5.11
N VAL A 272 -5.06 17.41 4.63
CA VAL A 272 -4.29 18.37 5.45
C VAL A 272 -5.11 18.82 6.67
N SER A 273 -6.39 19.14 6.48
CA SER A 273 -7.30 19.50 7.56
C SER A 273 -7.48 18.36 8.60
N VAL A 274 -7.60 17.11 8.14
CA VAL A 274 -7.74 15.94 9.01
C VAL A 274 -6.44 15.66 9.78
N THR A 275 -5.30 15.72 9.10
CA THR A 275 -4.00 15.34 9.68
C THR A 275 -3.32 16.47 10.45
N ASN A 276 -3.69 17.71 10.14
CA ASN A 276 -3.02 18.93 10.60
C ASN A 276 -1.51 18.91 10.32
N ILE A 277 -1.14 18.36 9.16
CA ILE A 277 0.22 18.34 8.62
C ILE A 277 0.15 18.97 7.23
N ASP A 278 0.91 20.06 7.03
CA ASP A 278 1.07 20.65 5.71
C ASP A 278 2.29 19.99 5.03
N TRP A 279 2.02 19.21 3.99
CA TRP A 279 3.02 18.47 3.22
C TRP A 279 2.87 18.70 1.71
N LEU A 280 1.92 19.54 1.31
CA LEU A 280 1.60 19.79 -0.08
C LEU A 280 2.61 20.74 -0.73
N ASP A 281 3.10 20.37 -1.89
CA ASP A 281 3.86 21.27 -2.74
C ASP A 281 2.93 21.97 -3.73
N SER A 282 2.60 23.25 -3.46
CA SER A 282 1.71 24.04 -4.29
C SER A 282 2.25 24.28 -5.72
N ASN A 283 3.54 24.08 -5.96
CA ASN A 283 4.15 24.26 -7.27
C ASN A 283 4.00 23.07 -8.20
N ASN A 284 3.54 21.92 -7.67
CA ASN A 284 3.47 20.66 -8.42
C ASN A 284 2.04 20.30 -8.86
N ASN A 285 1.21 21.31 -9.11
CA ASN A 285 -0.17 21.12 -9.54
C ASN A 285 -0.27 20.94 -11.05
N SER A 286 -1.13 20.03 -11.47
CA SER A 286 -1.46 19.76 -12.87
C SER A 286 -2.97 19.52 -13.02
N PRO A 287 -3.57 19.68 -14.21
CA PRO A 287 -4.95 19.25 -14.42
C PRO A 287 -5.16 17.79 -14.02
N LEU A 288 -6.13 17.52 -13.15
CA LEU A 288 -6.35 16.18 -12.60
C LEU A 288 -6.65 15.14 -13.68
N MET A 289 -7.48 15.51 -14.66
CA MET A 289 -7.83 14.61 -15.77
C MET A 289 -6.60 14.22 -16.58
N ALA A 290 -5.67 15.16 -16.80
CA ALA A 290 -4.42 14.90 -17.48
C ALA A 290 -3.52 13.92 -16.72
N LEU A 291 -3.46 14.02 -15.39
CA LEU A 291 -2.72 13.06 -14.55
C LEU A 291 -3.30 11.66 -14.66
N ILE A 292 -4.63 11.51 -14.60
CA ILE A 292 -5.31 10.23 -14.69
C ILE A 292 -5.10 9.59 -16.07
N VAL A 293 -5.30 10.34 -17.15
CA VAL A 293 -5.13 9.83 -18.51
C VAL A 293 -3.69 9.40 -18.78
N ARG A 294 -2.70 10.21 -18.37
CA ARG A 294 -1.28 9.84 -18.50
C ARG A 294 -0.95 8.56 -17.73
N GLN A 295 -1.44 8.41 -16.51
CA GLN A 295 -1.20 7.21 -15.72
C GLN A 295 -1.87 5.98 -16.34
N SER A 296 -3.11 6.11 -16.83
CA SER A 296 -3.88 5.01 -17.38
C SER A 296 -3.38 4.54 -18.75
N SER A 297 -2.67 5.40 -19.48
CA SER A 297 -2.10 5.12 -20.81
C SER A 297 -0.59 4.88 -20.79
N ASP A 298 0.03 4.74 -19.61
CA ASP A 298 1.50 4.67 -19.46
C ASP A 298 2.23 5.82 -20.19
N GLY A 299 1.61 7.01 -20.22
CA GLY A 299 2.14 8.21 -20.86
C GLY A 299 2.00 8.25 -22.38
N THR A 300 1.30 7.29 -22.99
CA THR A 300 1.14 7.25 -24.47
C THR A 300 0.10 8.24 -24.99
N LEU A 301 -0.88 8.63 -24.18
CA LEU A 301 -1.89 9.62 -24.52
C LEU A 301 -1.60 10.95 -23.83
N ASP A 302 -1.65 12.03 -24.60
CA ASP A 302 -1.57 13.39 -24.07
C ASP A 302 -2.94 14.08 -24.18
N PRO A 303 -3.63 14.29 -23.06
CA PRO A 303 -4.94 14.93 -23.04
C PRO A 303 -4.91 16.42 -23.43
N SER A 304 -3.74 17.08 -23.42
CA SER A 304 -3.61 18.49 -23.78
C SER A 304 -3.91 18.77 -25.24
N ASN A 305 -3.97 17.75 -26.10
CA ASN A 305 -4.26 17.90 -27.53
C ASN A 305 -5.76 18.07 -27.86
N ASN A 306 -6.63 18.16 -26.84
CA ASN A 306 -8.09 18.30 -26.98
C ASN A 306 -8.73 17.24 -27.92
N ARG A 307 -8.08 16.07 -28.04
CA ARG A 307 -8.59 14.94 -28.79
C ARG A 307 -9.46 14.09 -27.89
N GLY A 308 -10.56 13.58 -28.45
CA GLY A 308 -11.39 12.62 -27.73
C GLY A 308 -10.63 11.35 -27.34
N LEU A 309 -11.05 10.70 -26.26
CA LEU A 309 -10.57 9.39 -25.83
C LEU A 309 -11.44 8.33 -26.50
N PHE A 310 -10.86 7.56 -27.42
CA PHE A 310 -11.59 6.56 -28.21
C PHE A 310 -11.57 5.22 -27.52
N VAL A 311 -12.75 4.57 -27.43
CA VAL A 311 -12.93 3.23 -26.88
C VAL A 311 -13.70 2.38 -27.88
N THR A 312 -13.05 1.37 -28.43
CA THR A 312 -13.70 0.38 -29.30
C THR A 312 -14.32 -0.73 -28.44
N LEU A 313 -15.63 -0.86 -28.51
CA LEU A 313 -16.42 -1.94 -27.92
C LEU A 313 -16.80 -2.95 -29.01
N PRO A 314 -17.27 -4.17 -28.67
CA PRO A 314 -17.60 -5.19 -29.66
C PRO A 314 -18.60 -4.72 -30.75
N ASP A 315 -19.60 -3.93 -30.35
CA ASP A 315 -20.71 -3.55 -31.22
C ASP A 315 -20.80 -2.04 -31.52
N GLN A 316 -19.89 -1.22 -30.92
CA GLN A 316 -19.96 0.23 -31.04
C GLN A 316 -18.60 0.89 -30.72
N GLN A 317 -18.44 2.11 -31.17
CA GLN A 317 -17.31 2.97 -30.84
C GLN A 317 -17.77 4.17 -30.03
N HIS A 318 -17.01 4.50 -28.99
CA HIS A 318 -17.26 5.67 -28.15
C HIS A 318 -16.09 6.66 -28.26
N CYS A 319 -16.42 7.93 -28.21
CA CYS A 319 -15.45 9.01 -28.08
C CYS A 319 -15.82 9.87 -26.88
N TYR A 320 -14.95 9.93 -25.88
CA TYR A 320 -15.14 10.69 -24.66
C TYR A 320 -14.32 11.98 -24.71
N PHE A 321 -14.98 13.12 -24.61
CA PHE A 321 -14.37 14.42 -24.42
C PHE A 321 -14.41 14.78 -22.94
N MET A 322 -13.22 14.91 -22.33
CA MET A 322 -13.10 15.31 -20.94
C MET A 322 -12.99 16.81 -20.85
N THR A 323 -14.04 17.48 -20.35
CA THR A 323 -14.03 18.93 -20.16
C THR A 323 -13.15 19.29 -18.98
N GLU A 324 -12.10 20.07 -19.26
CA GLU A 324 -11.23 20.61 -18.21
C GLU A 324 -11.94 21.78 -17.50
N THR A 325 -12.12 21.63 -16.17
CA THR A 325 -12.53 22.76 -15.33
C THR A 325 -11.28 23.36 -14.69
N PRO A 326 -11.10 24.70 -14.70
CA PRO A 326 -9.89 25.34 -14.16
C PRO A 326 -9.57 24.98 -12.71
N ASP A 327 -10.61 24.67 -11.93
CA ASP A 327 -10.48 24.32 -10.51
C ASP A 327 -10.16 22.84 -10.26
N LEU A 328 -10.22 21.99 -11.29
CA LEU A 328 -9.93 20.57 -11.18
C LEU A 328 -8.44 20.28 -11.36
N ILE A 329 -7.65 20.85 -10.46
CA ILE A 329 -6.22 20.60 -10.37
C ILE A 329 -5.93 19.49 -9.37
N GLY A 330 -4.80 18.82 -9.53
CA GLY A 330 -4.38 17.72 -8.66
C GLY A 330 -2.88 17.49 -8.63
N GLN A 331 -2.48 16.52 -7.84
CA GLN A 331 -1.10 16.06 -7.71
C GLN A 331 -1.06 14.52 -7.70
N LEU A 332 0.09 13.98 -8.10
CA LEU A 332 0.37 12.55 -7.96
C LEU A 332 0.90 12.28 -6.56
N VAL A 333 0.17 11.49 -5.78
CA VAL A 333 0.45 11.22 -4.37
C VAL A 333 1.00 9.82 -4.20
N GLU A 334 2.16 9.70 -3.56
CA GLU A 334 2.81 8.44 -3.23
C GLU A 334 2.62 8.06 -1.76
N PHE A 335 2.47 9.05 -0.88
CA PHE A 335 2.26 8.81 0.55
C PHE A 335 1.47 9.95 1.19
N ILE A 336 0.84 9.66 2.33
CA ILE A 336 0.07 10.61 3.13
C ILE A 336 0.57 10.56 4.56
N PRO A 337 1.08 11.67 5.13
CA PRO A 337 1.50 11.73 6.52
C PRO A 337 0.29 11.86 7.46
N PHE A 338 0.41 11.27 8.64
CA PHE A 338 -0.59 11.39 9.70
C PHE A 338 0.05 11.25 11.09
N ARG A 339 -0.72 11.50 12.17
CA ARG A 339 -0.21 11.48 13.56
C ARG A 339 -0.96 10.52 14.48
N HIS A 340 -2.23 10.28 14.21
CA HIS A 340 -3.12 9.56 15.13
C HIS A 340 -3.87 8.44 14.37
N PRO A 341 -4.06 7.24 14.96
CA PRO A 341 -4.71 6.11 14.30
C PRO A 341 -6.12 6.45 13.78
N ASN A 342 -6.90 7.28 14.48
CA ASN A 342 -8.25 7.65 14.05
C ASN A 342 -8.32 8.52 12.80
N GLN A 343 -7.22 9.20 12.44
CA GLN A 343 -7.15 9.94 11.19
C GLN A 343 -7.19 9.02 9.98
N VAL A 344 -6.72 7.77 10.16
CA VAL A 344 -6.60 6.80 9.06
C VAL A 344 -7.94 6.49 8.42
N SER A 345 -9.02 6.34 9.21
CA SER A 345 -10.35 6.09 8.66
C SER A 345 -10.82 7.19 7.71
N ASN A 346 -10.67 8.46 8.12
CA ASN A 346 -11.05 9.60 7.31
C ASN A 346 -10.20 9.72 6.03
N ILE A 347 -8.90 9.42 6.15
CA ILE A 347 -8.00 9.39 4.98
C ILE A 347 -8.42 8.29 3.99
N ILE A 348 -8.73 7.09 4.50
CA ILE A 348 -9.17 5.96 3.67
C ILE A 348 -10.47 6.30 2.92
N ASP A 349 -11.41 6.98 3.56
CA ASP A 349 -12.65 7.39 2.88
C ASP A 349 -12.41 8.41 1.76
N ILE A 350 -11.45 9.32 1.94
CA ILE A 350 -11.03 10.26 0.89
C ILE A 350 -10.33 9.51 -0.25
N LEU A 351 -9.44 8.57 0.09
CA LEU A 351 -8.74 7.73 -0.91
C LEU A 351 -9.70 6.88 -1.75
N ARG A 352 -10.75 6.31 -1.13
CA ARG A 352 -11.78 5.55 -1.84
C ARG A 352 -12.51 6.40 -2.88
N ARG A 353 -12.93 7.60 -2.48
CA ARG A 353 -13.60 8.54 -3.39
C ARG A 353 -12.73 8.86 -4.60
N GLN A 354 -11.47 9.20 -4.35
CA GLN A 354 -10.54 9.48 -5.44
C GLN A 354 -10.26 8.25 -6.32
N ALA A 355 -10.05 7.08 -5.72
CA ALA A 355 -9.81 5.85 -6.46
C ALA A 355 -11.02 5.45 -7.33
N LEU A 356 -12.24 5.64 -6.84
CA LEU A 356 -13.46 5.42 -7.61
C LEU A 356 -13.54 6.37 -8.81
N PHE A 357 -13.34 7.67 -8.61
CA PHE A 357 -13.31 8.66 -9.67
C PHE A 357 -12.26 8.32 -10.73
N ASN A 358 -11.02 8.04 -10.29
CA ASN A 358 -9.94 7.68 -11.20
C ASN A 358 -10.26 6.40 -11.98
N THR A 359 -10.89 5.40 -11.35
CA THR A 359 -11.31 4.16 -12.01
C THR A 359 -12.32 4.41 -13.11
N LEU A 360 -13.30 5.29 -12.87
CA LEU A 360 -14.30 5.66 -13.88
C LEU A 360 -13.65 6.38 -15.06
N VAL A 361 -12.84 7.40 -14.80
CA VAL A 361 -12.12 8.12 -15.87
C VAL A 361 -11.20 7.19 -16.64
N SER A 362 -10.44 6.33 -15.94
CA SER A 362 -9.55 5.34 -16.55
C SER A 362 -10.29 4.34 -17.44
N SER A 363 -11.57 4.07 -17.16
CA SER A 363 -12.39 3.18 -17.99
C SER A 363 -12.61 3.75 -19.41
N CYS A 364 -12.52 5.05 -19.56
CA CYS A 364 -12.62 5.76 -20.85
C CYS A 364 -11.28 5.85 -21.61
N VAL A 365 -10.19 5.32 -21.04
CA VAL A 365 -8.84 5.42 -21.64
C VAL A 365 -8.43 4.09 -22.28
N ARG A 366 -8.18 4.10 -23.60
CA ARG A 366 -7.70 2.93 -24.36
C ARG A 366 -6.62 3.39 -25.36
N ALA A 367 -5.38 3.03 -25.12
CA ALA A 367 -4.24 3.48 -25.93
C ALA A 367 -4.28 2.97 -27.39
N ASN A 368 -4.96 1.86 -27.67
CA ASN A 368 -4.95 1.20 -28.98
C ASN A 368 -6.31 1.24 -29.69
N SER A 369 -7.23 2.11 -29.28
CA SER A 369 -8.51 2.27 -29.99
C SER A 369 -8.31 3.01 -31.31
N LEU A 370 -9.09 2.62 -32.33
CA LEU A 370 -9.11 3.34 -33.60
C LEU A 370 -9.76 4.70 -33.40
N GLU A 371 -9.15 5.76 -33.97
CA GLU A 371 -9.71 7.11 -33.98
C GLU A 371 -10.66 7.22 -35.19
N ASP A 372 -11.93 6.94 -35.00
CA ASP A 372 -12.96 7.11 -36.00
C ASP A 372 -14.10 7.99 -35.46
N VAL A 373 -14.05 9.25 -35.78
CA VAL A 373 -15.02 10.26 -35.32
C VAL A 373 -16.40 10.04 -35.94
N ASP A 374 -16.43 9.59 -37.20
CA ASP A 374 -17.68 9.54 -38.00
C ASP A 374 -18.62 8.39 -37.53
N THR A 375 -18.05 7.33 -36.96
CA THR A 375 -18.80 6.18 -36.48
C THR A 375 -18.92 6.10 -34.94
N SER A 376 -18.29 7.02 -34.22
CA SER A 376 -18.25 7.01 -32.75
C SER A 376 -19.41 7.77 -32.14
N THR A 377 -20.05 7.18 -31.12
CA THR A 377 -20.96 7.93 -30.25
C THR A 377 -20.16 8.85 -29.35
N MET A 378 -20.52 10.15 -29.38
CA MET A 378 -19.85 11.20 -28.65
C MET A 378 -20.39 11.36 -27.24
N PHE A 379 -19.51 11.46 -26.27
CA PHE A 379 -19.82 11.74 -24.87
C PHE A 379 -18.95 12.89 -24.37
N GLU A 380 -19.59 13.90 -23.77
CA GLU A 380 -18.90 14.96 -23.06
C GLU A 380 -19.00 14.67 -21.56
N VAL A 381 -17.85 14.53 -20.90
CA VAL A 381 -17.74 14.22 -19.48
C VAL A 381 -17.19 15.43 -18.74
N THR A 382 -17.97 15.96 -17.81
CA THR A 382 -17.61 17.12 -17.00
C THR A 382 -17.64 16.74 -15.52
N CYS A 383 -16.58 17.04 -14.77
CA CYS A 383 -16.56 16.98 -13.33
C CYS A 383 -17.18 18.26 -12.76
N LEU A 384 -18.30 18.13 -12.03
CA LEU A 384 -19.10 19.29 -11.56
C LEU A 384 -18.51 19.94 -10.31
N ASP A 385 -17.65 19.23 -9.59
CA ASP A 385 -17.06 19.74 -8.34
C ASP A 385 -15.60 19.31 -8.17
N PRO A 386 -14.75 20.13 -7.53
CA PRO A 386 -13.33 19.80 -7.34
C PRO A 386 -13.08 18.67 -6.34
N THR A 387 -14.12 18.19 -5.62
CA THR A 387 -14.02 17.03 -4.72
C THR A 387 -14.32 15.70 -5.43
N CYS A 388 -14.54 15.74 -6.75
CA CYS A 388 -14.76 14.57 -7.60
C CYS A 388 -15.98 13.71 -7.18
N GLN A 389 -17.02 14.33 -6.65
CA GLN A 389 -18.22 13.62 -6.19
C GLN A 389 -19.31 13.53 -7.24
N ASN A 390 -19.35 14.48 -8.17
CA ASN A 390 -20.41 14.57 -9.15
C ASN A 390 -19.83 14.70 -10.58
N LEU A 391 -20.31 13.83 -11.47
CA LEU A 391 -19.98 13.82 -12.88
C LEU A 391 -21.25 14.10 -13.69
N SER A 392 -21.12 14.89 -14.74
CA SER A 392 -22.12 15.07 -15.78
C SER A 392 -21.64 14.43 -17.06
N VAL A 393 -22.48 13.66 -17.71
CA VAL A 393 -22.21 13.02 -19.00
C VAL A 393 -23.29 13.46 -19.98
N SER A 394 -22.93 14.24 -20.98
CA SER A 394 -23.83 14.68 -22.06
C SER A 394 -23.58 13.84 -23.31
N PHE A 395 -24.64 13.44 -23.99
CA PHE A 395 -24.60 12.58 -25.17
C PHE A 395 -25.85 12.84 -26.05
N GLU A 396 -25.78 12.46 -27.30
CA GLU A 396 -26.90 12.56 -28.23
C GLU A 396 -28.01 11.60 -27.80
N HIS A 397 -29.26 12.10 -27.71
CA HIS A 397 -30.38 11.28 -27.30
C HIS A 397 -30.72 10.26 -28.40
N PRO A 398 -30.87 8.95 -28.08
CA PRO A 398 -30.95 7.90 -29.08
C PRO A 398 -32.23 7.94 -29.96
N SER A 399 -33.24 8.69 -29.57
CA SER A 399 -34.53 8.75 -30.29
C SER A 399 -35.02 10.19 -30.58
N GLU A 400 -34.32 11.20 -30.16
CA GLU A 400 -34.69 12.60 -30.34
C GLU A 400 -33.48 13.39 -30.84
N GLU A 401 -33.69 14.39 -31.70
CA GLU A 401 -32.63 15.28 -32.16
C GLU A 401 -32.23 16.32 -31.07
N THR A 402 -31.93 15.82 -29.87
CA THR A 402 -31.61 16.64 -28.70
C THR A 402 -30.43 16.00 -27.93
N MET A 403 -29.78 16.81 -27.08
CA MET A 403 -28.76 16.30 -26.16
C MET A 403 -29.44 15.83 -24.86
N ALA A 404 -29.04 14.67 -24.38
CA ALA A 404 -29.38 14.16 -23.07
C ALA A 404 -28.19 14.33 -22.12
N THR A 405 -28.48 14.51 -20.84
CA THR A 405 -27.44 14.64 -19.81
C THR A 405 -27.78 13.71 -18.64
N ALA A 406 -26.81 12.92 -18.26
CA ALA A 406 -26.85 12.06 -17.07
C ALA A 406 -25.93 12.62 -15.99
N GLU A 407 -26.48 12.86 -14.82
CA GLU A 407 -25.71 13.25 -13.64
C GLU A 407 -25.46 12.03 -12.74
N LEU A 408 -24.21 11.79 -12.41
CA LEU A 408 -23.74 10.68 -11.59
C LEU A 408 -23.20 11.21 -10.27
N SER A 409 -23.83 10.84 -9.16
CA SER A 409 -23.29 11.09 -7.82
C SER A 409 -22.44 9.89 -7.38
N LEU A 410 -21.15 10.13 -7.13
CA LEU A 410 -20.20 9.11 -6.67
C LEU A 410 -20.22 8.94 -5.16
N SER A 411 -20.85 9.86 -4.41
CA SER A 411 -21.00 9.77 -2.96
C SER A 411 -21.81 8.54 -2.53
N ASP A 412 -22.81 8.15 -3.31
CA ASP A 412 -23.68 6.99 -3.02
C ASP A 412 -23.06 5.65 -3.42
N LEU A 413 -22.07 5.66 -4.32
CA LEU A 413 -21.37 4.45 -4.81
C LEU A 413 -20.33 3.92 -3.84
N VAL A 414 -19.75 4.79 -3.00
CA VAL A 414 -18.84 4.38 -1.91
C VAL A 414 -19.62 3.72 -0.77
N ALA A 415 -20.92 3.95 -0.68
CA ALA A 415 -21.84 3.32 0.24
C ALA A 415 -22.90 2.52 -0.53
N PRO A 416 -22.58 1.38 -1.16
CA PRO A 416 -23.61 0.58 -1.84
C PRO A 416 -24.64 0.14 -0.82
N ARG A 417 -25.92 0.43 -1.12
CA ARG A 417 -27.09 0.02 -0.34
C ARG A 417 -27.24 -1.49 -0.32
#